data_9fcbe9b1ae21ec13ca2124cce625930a
#
_entry.id   9fcbe9b1ae21ec13ca2124cce625930a
#
_cell.length_a   1.000
_cell.length_b   1.000
_cell.length_c   1.000
_cell.angle_alpha   90.00
_cell.angle_beta   90.00
_cell.angle_gamma   90.00
#
_symmetry.space_group_name_H-M   'P 1'
#
loop_
_entity.id
_entity.type
_entity.pdbx_description
1 polymer ?
#
loop_
_entity_poly.entity_id
_entity_poly.type
_entity_poly.pdbx_seq_one_letter_code
_entity_poly.pdbx_strand_id
1 'polypeptide(L)'
;RNVYLIKDKKYFSGLYILVPNPIIQEFAGFKGESLKNEFTCGIFTLRNGKLIGPFIAKRILKNGTSWVVEVVKQNRIKKLIIKIAKKLKNIGSLNIQLRDGPKGLIPIEFNARFSGTTSIRAFFGFNEPEMFIKNYFLNRNIKNPKIKLGRVFRYTEEVYQKR
;
A
#
# COMPACT_ATOMS: atom_id res chain seq x y z
N ARG A 1 14.10 -9.45 3.09
CA ARG A 1 13.61 -9.73 1.72
C ARG A 1 14.72 -9.40 0.74
N ASN A 2 15.12 -10.37 -0.03
CA ASN A 2 16.15 -10.21 -1.05
C ASN A 2 15.50 -9.62 -2.31
N VAL A 3 15.61 -8.31 -2.50
CA VAL A 3 15.16 -7.62 -3.71
C VAL A 3 16.39 -7.00 -4.37
N TYR A 4 16.64 -7.39 -5.61
CA TYR A 4 17.81 -6.96 -6.35
C TYR A 4 17.38 -6.21 -7.61
N LEU A 5 17.97 -5.04 -7.85
CA LEU A 5 17.83 -4.33 -9.12
C LEU A 5 19.00 -4.76 -10.04
N ILE A 6 18.68 -5.57 -11.05
CA ILE A 6 19.65 -6.03 -12.03
C ILE A 6 19.75 -4.97 -13.14
N LYS A 7 20.88 -4.31 -13.22
CA LYS A 7 21.16 -3.29 -14.25
C LYS A 7 21.86 -3.88 -15.48
N ASP A 8 22.55 -5.02 -15.31
CA ASP A 8 23.34 -5.67 -16.36
C ASP A 8 23.01 -7.17 -16.36
N LYS A 9 22.69 -7.71 -17.54
CA LYS A 9 22.31 -9.11 -17.73
C LYS A 9 23.36 -10.11 -17.24
N LYS A 10 24.65 -9.73 -17.21
CA LYS A 10 25.74 -10.63 -16.76
C LYS A 10 25.59 -11.07 -15.29
N TYR A 11 24.92 -10.26 -14.46
CA TYR A 11 24.69 -10.61 -13.06
C TYR A 11 23.41 -11.44 -12.82
N PHE A 12 22.61 -11.65 -13.87
CA PHE A 12 21.32 -12.30 -13.76
C PHE A 12 21.43 -13.76 -13.33
N SER A 13 22.26 -14.56 -14.01
CA SER A 13 22.39 -16.01 -13.75
C SER A 13 22.88 -16.29 -12.33
N GLY A 14 23.87 -15.56 -11.85
CA GLY A 14 24.39 -15.74 -10.48
C GLY A 14 23.36 -15.41 -9.41
N LEU A 15 22.62 -14.31 -9.56
CA LEU A 15 21.57 -13.93 -8.61
C LEU A 15 20.36 -14.85 -8.68
N TYR A 16 20.00 -15.35 -9.86
CA TYR A 16 18.88 -16.27 -10.05
C TYR A 16 19.07 -17.57 -9.28
N ILE A 17 20.28 -18.10 -9.25
CA ILE A 17 20.62 -19.34 -8.52
C ILE A 17 20.61 -19.11 -7.00
N LEU A 18 21.01 -17.93 -6.55
CA LEU A 18 21.14 -17.61 -5.11
C LEU A 18 19.80 -17.27 -4.44
N VAL A 19 18.77 -16.93 -5.21
CA VAL A 19 17.47 -16.54 -4.65
C VAL A 19 16.49 -17.70 -4.74
N PRO A 20 16.02 -18.27 -3.62
CA PRO A 20 15.01 -19.34 -3.65
C PRO A 20 13.69 -18.81 -4.23
N ASN A 21 13.14 -19.55 -5.21
CA ASN A 21 11.88 -19.20 -5.88
C ASN A 21 11.82 -17.74 -6.35
N PRO A 22 12.73 -17.30 -7.23
CA PRO A 22 12.82 -15.90 -7.64
C PRO A 22 11.62 -15.47 -8.48
N ILE A 23 11.15 -14.25 -8.22
CA ILE A 23 10.18 -13.56 -9.08
C ILE A 23 10.94 -12.48 -9.86
N ILE A 24 10.87 -12.57 -11.18
CA ILE A 24 11.49 -11.58 -12.08
C ILE A 24 10.41 -10.62 -12.53
N GLN A 25 10.63 -9.33 -12.32
CA GLN A 25 9.70 -8.28 -12.72
C GLN A 25 10.41 -7.16 -13.47
N GLU A 26 9.72 -6.55 -14.42
CA GLU A 26 10.17 -5.29 -14.97
C GLU A 26 10.24 -4.22 -13.88
N PHE A 27 11.29 -3.41 -13.90
CA PHE A 27 11.41 -2.30 -12.96
C PHE A 27 10.35 -1.24 -13.24
N ALA A 28 9.45 -1.04 -12.30
CA ALA A 28 8.44 -0.01 -12.34
C ALA A 28 8.94 1.24 -11.60
N GLY A 29 9.31 2.30 -12.32
CA GLY A 29 9.79 3.54 -11.72
C GLY A 29 10.76 4.28 -12.63
N PHE A 30 11.27 5.40 -12.14
CA PHE A 30 12.29 6.17 -12.83
C PHE A 30 13.69 5.67 -12.45
N LYS A 31 14.64 5.67 -13.37
CA LYS A 31 16.04 5.33 -13.05
C LYS A 31 16.61 6.35 -12.05
N GLY A 32 17.26 5.86 -11.01
CA GLY A 32 17.93 6.71 -10.02
C GLY A 32 17.02 7.37 -8.98
N GLU A 33 15.73 7.03 -8.94
CA GLU A 33 14.80 7.67 -8.03
C GLU A 33 14.77 7.12 -6.61
N SER A 34 14.65 8.07 -5.70
CA SER A 34 14.11 7.82 -4.37
C SER A 34 12.62 7.46 -4.48
N LEU A 35 12.10 6.77 -3.48
CA LEU A 35 10.73 6.27 -3.38
C LEU A 35 9.61 7.35 -3.43
N LYS A 36 9.87 8.55 -3.94
CA LYS A 36 8.95 9.69 -3.99
C LYS A 36 7.66 9.41 -4.76
N ASN A 37 7.69 8.47 -5.69
CA ASN A 37 6.54 8.12 -6.54
C ASN A 37 5.92 6.77 -6.17
N GLU A 38 6.18 6.28 -4.97
CA GLU A 38 5.55 5.08 -4.45
C GLU A 38 4.33 5.42 -3.61
N PHE A 39 3.22 4.74 -3.92
CA PHE A 39 1.94 4.93 -3.25
C PHE A 39 1.51 3.64 -2.55
N THR A 40 0.86 3.80 -1.40
CA THR A 40 0.07 2.76 -0.74
C THR A 40 -1.38 3.21 -0.71
N CYS A 41 -2.25 2.36 -1.22
CA CYS A 41 -3.66 2.66 -1.35
C CYS A 41 -4.48 1.60 -0.62
N GLY A 42 -5.49 2.03 0.15
CA GLY A 42 -6.44 1.15 0.79
C GLY A 42 -7.83 1.33 0.20
N ILE A 43 -8.50 0.24 -0.11
CA ILE A 43 -9.92 0.25 -0.46
C ILE A 43 -10.62 -0.87 0.31
N PHE A 44 -11.84 -0.61 0.75
CA PHE A 44 -12.60 -1.56 1.54
C PHE A 44 -13.90 -1.92 0.82
N THR A 45 -14.18 -3.21 0.70
CA THR A 45 -15.41 -3.71 0.09
C THR A 45 -16.36 -4.19 1.17
N LEU A 46 -17.58 -3.64 1.22
CA LEU A 46 -18.64 -4.07 2.13
C LEU A 46 -19.22 -5.41 1.69
N ARG A 47 -19.96 -6.08 2.58
CA ARG A 47 -20.67 -7.34 2.28
C ARG A 47 -21.57 -7.26 1.05
N ASN A 48 -22.18 -6.10 0.81
CA ASN A 48 -23.05 -5.85 -0.35
C ASN A 48 -22.29 -5.44 -1.61
N GLY A 49 -20.95 -5.52 -1.62
CA GLY A 49 -20.10 -5.17 -2.75
C GLY A 49 -19.83 -3.67 -2.91
N LYS A 50 -20.41 -2.80 -2.08
CA LYS A 50 -20.13 -1.35 -2.14
C LYS A 50 -18.69 -1.06 -1.69
N LEU A 51 -18.01 -0.20 -2.44
CA LEU A 51 -16.64 0.22 -2.17
C LEU A 51 -16.60 1.46 -1.27
N ILE A 52 -15.74 1.43 -0.26
CA ILE A 52 -15.43 2.52 0.66
C ILE A 52 -13.98 2.97 0.44
N GLY A 53 -13.77 4.26 0.33
CA GLY A 53 -12.46 4.86 0.01
C GLY A 53 -12.34 5.27 -1.46
N PRO A 54 -11.13 5.21 -2.07
CA PRO A 54 -9.89 4.72 -1.50
C PRO A 54 -9.18 5.73 -0.60
N PHE A 55 -8.40 5.21 0.34
CA PHE A 55 -7.31 5.94 0.98
C PHE A 55 -6.09 5.91 0.07
N ILE A 56 -5.45 7.06 -0.13
CA ILE A 56 -4.28 7.18 -1.01
C ILE A 56 -3.18 7.93 -0.26
N ALA A 57 -2.00 7.34 -0.18
CA ALA A 57 -0.85 8.01 0.42
C ALA A 57 0.44 7.71 -0.34
N LYS A 58 1.31 8.71 -0.43
CA LYS A 58 2.72 8.56 -0.76
C LYS A 58 3.46 8.00 0.44
N ARG A 59 4.55 7.27 0.22
CA ARG A 59 5.37 6.75 1.31
C ARG A 59 6.84 6.77 1.00
N ILE A 60 7.65 6.92 2.05
CA ILE A 60 9.08 6.64 2.05
C ILE A 60 9.27 5.38 2.89
N LEU A 61 9.96 4.41 2.32
CA LEU A 61 10.30 3.16 3.00
C LEU A 61 11.69 3.23 3.63
N LYS A 62 11.82 2.62 4.81
CA LYS A 62 13.10 2.28 5.43
C LYS A 62 13.00 0.83 5.90
N ASN A 63 13.88 -0.03 5.42
CA ASN A 63 13.87 -1.47 5.73
C ASN A 63 12.49 -2.14 5.50
N GLY A 64 11.83 -1.82 4.39
CA GLY A 64 10.51 -2.37 4.04
C GLY A 64 9.32 -1.80 4.83
N THR A 65 9.57 -0.93 5.81
CA THR A 65 8.54 -0.28 6.61
C THR A 65 8.27 1.13 6.12
N SER A 66 7.01 1.55 6.10
CA SER A 66 6.63 2.93 5.78
C SER A 66 7.09 3.86 6.90
N TRP A 67 8.08 4.69 6.62
CA TRP A 67 8.70 5.61 7.58
C TRP A 67 8.10 7.00 7.55
N VAL A 68 7.83 7.50 6.34
CA VAL A 68 7.07 8.73 6.12
C VAL A 68 5.86 8.37 5.27
N VAL A 69 4.69 8.87 5.66
CA VAL A 69 3.43 8.67 4.92
C VAL A 69 2.75 10.02 4.77
N GLU A 70 2.42 10.40 3.54
CA GLU A 70 1.71 11.63 3.21
C GLU A 70 0.40 11.30 2.50
N VAL A 71 -0.72 11.63 3.14
CA VAL A 71 -2.06 11.40 2.57
C VAL A 71 -2.33 12.44 1.50
N VAL A 72 -2.70 11.99 0.31
CA VAL A 72 -2.88 12.85 -0.86
C VAL A 72 -4.21 12.58 -1.56
N LYS A 73 -4.72 13.60 -2.26
CA LYS A 73 -5.86 13.45 -3.18
C LYS A 73 -5.32 13.36 -4.60
N GLN A 74 -5.55 12.22 -5.26
CA GLN A 74 -5.09 11.95 -6.62
C GLN A 74 -6.18 11.26 -7.41
N ASN A 75 -6.91 12.01 -8.24
CA ASN A 75 -8.04 11.50 -9.01
C ASN A 75 -7.67 10.37 -9.98
N ARG A 76 -6.48 10.43 -10.58
CA ARG A 76 -5.97 9.38 -11.48
C ARG A 76 -5.79 8.06 -10.73
N ILE A 77 -5.19 8.11 -9.54
CA ILE A 77 -5.01 6.94 -8.69
C ILE A 77 -6.37 6.43 -8.17
N LYS A 78 -7.23 7.32 -7.71
CA LYS A 78 -8.59 6.96 -7.25
C LYS A 78 -9.36 6.16 -8.31
N LYS A 79 -9.38 6.63 -9.56
CA LYS A 79 -10.06 5.94 -10.66
C LYS A 79 -9.46 4.54 -10.90
N LEU A 80 -8.14 4.42 -10.89
CA LEU A 80 -7.44 3.15 -11.06
C LEU A 80 -7.76 2.16 -9.95
N ILE A 81 -7.67 2.57 -8.67
CA ILE A 81 -7.95 1.71 -7.52
C ILE A 81 -9.39 1.19 -7.53
N ILE A 82 -10.35 2.06 -7.83
CA ILE A 82 -11.77 1.66 -7.93
C ILE A 82 -11.97 0.65 -9.07
N LYS A 83 -11.34 0.89 -10.24
CA LYS A 83 -11.41 -0.04 -11.39
C LYS A 83 -10.85 -1.42 -11.02
N ILE A 84 -9.70 -1.46 -10.35
CA ILE A 84 -9.06 -2.70 -9.89
C ILE A 84 -9.96 -3.44 -8.89
N ALA A 85 -10.44 -2.75 -7.84
CA ALA A 85 -11.28 -3.37 -6.81
C ALA A 85 -12.59 -3.95 -7.37
N LYS A 86 -13.24 -3.25 -8.32
CA LYS A 86 -14.43 -3.76 -9.02
C LYS A 86 -14.12 -5.04 -9.80
N LYS A 87 -12.95 -5.12 -10.44
CA LYS A 87 -12.55 -6.30 -11.21
C LYS A 87 -12.18 -7.49 -10.33
N LEU A 88 -11.48 -7.24 -9.22
CA LEU A 88 -11.03 -8.28 -8.30
C LEU A 88 -12.15 -8.82 -7.41
N LYS A 89 -13.23 -8.07 -7.19
CA LYS A 89 -14.36 -8.43 -6.31
C LYS A 89 -13.88 -8.89 -4.93
N ASN A 90 -12.84 -8.21 -4.38
CA ASN A 90 -12.30 -8.57 -3.07
C ASN A 90 -13.33 -8.39 -1.96
N ILE A 91 -13.13 -9.10 -0.85
CA ILE A 91 -13.91 -9.00 0.38
C ILE A 91 -13.09 -8.20 1.40
N GLY A 92 -13.70 -7.21 2.06
CA GLY A 92 -13.03 -6.42 3.08
C GLY A 92 -11.90 -5.54 2.55
N SER A 93 -10.77 -5.51 3.25
CA SER A 93 -9.65 -4.62 2.94
C SER A 93 -8.80 -5.16 1.80
N LEU A 94 -8.47 -4.27 0.87
CA LEU A 94 -7.47 -4.50 -0.18
C LEU A 94 -6.44 -3.39 -0.15
N ASN A 95 -5.19 -3.75 0.09
CA ASN A 95 -4.06 -2.85 -0.03
C ASN A 95 -3.40 -3.02 -1.40
N ILE A 96 -3.26 -1.92 -2.13
CA ILE A 96 -2.62 -1.88 -3.45
C ILE A 96 -1.43 -0.94 -3.37
N GLN A 97 -0.27 -1.42 -3.77
CA GLN A 97 0.93 -0.61 -3.90
C GLN A 97 1.14 -0.25 -5.36
N LEU A 98 1.42 1.02 -5.61
CA LEU A 98 1.60 1.55 -6.95
C LEU A 98 2.92 2.30 -7.04
N ARG A 99 3.51 2.29 -8.22
CA ARG A 99 4.53 3.26 -8.63
C ARG A 99 4.07 4.09 -9.79
N ASP A 100 4.38 5.37 -9.74
CA ASP A 100 4.28 6.28 -10.89
C ASP A 100 5.63 6.34 -11.58
N GLY A 101 5.65 6.14 -12.88
CA GLY A 101 6.87 6.06 -13.67
C GLY A 101 6.62 6.48 -15.12
N PRO A 102 7.63 6.36 -16.01
CA PRO A 102 7.52 6.75 -17.43
C PRO A 102 6.36 6.06 -18.16
N LYS A 103 6.02 4.84 -17.75
CA LYS A 103 4.89 4.08 -18.30
C LYS A 103 3.55 4.38 -17.58
N GLY A 104 3.53 5.38 -16.69
CA GLY A 104 2.39 5.75 -15.87
C GLY A 104 2.28 5.00 -14.55
N LEU A 105 1.05 4.90 -14.03
CA LEU A 105 0.76 4.22 -12.77
C LEU A 105 0.77 2.71 -12.93
N ILE A 106 1.70 2.04 -12.28
CA ILE A 106 1.88 0.59 -12.33
C ILE A 106 1.62 -0.01 -10.95
N PRO A 107 0.61 -0.90 -10.81
CA PRO A 107 0.46 -1.71 -9.60
C PRO A 107 1.64 -2.68 -9.48
N ILE A 108 2.23 -2.74 -8.30
CA ILE A 108 3.39 -3.60 -8.00
C ILE A 108 3.08 -4.68 -6.98
N GLU A 109 2.06 -4.48 -6.16
CA GLU A 109 1.71 -5.46 -5.13
C GLU A 109 0.24 -5.33 -4.74
N PHE A 110 -0.42 -6.48 -4.53
CA PHE A 110 -1.79 -6.60 -4.04
C PHE A 110 -1.81 -7.43 -2.77
N ASN A 111 -2.45 -6.92 -1.72
CA ASN A 111 -2.59 -7.63 -0.45
C ASN A 111 -4.05 -7.55 0.02
N ALA A 112 -4.76 -8.68 0.00
CA ALA A 112 -6.13 -8.80 0.50
C ALA A 112 -6.15 -8.91 2.03
N ARG A 113 -5.58 -7.94 2.71
CA ARG A 113 -5.43 -7.84 4.16
C ARG A 113 -5.18 -6.40 4.60
N PHE A 114 -5.23 -6.17 5.91
CA PHE A 114 -4.76 -4.93 6.51
C PHE A 114 -3.27 -4.71 6.21
N SER A 115 -2.88 -3.46 6.04
CA SER A 115 -1.52 -3.08 5.68
C SER A 115 -0.69 -2.66 6.90
N GLY A 116 0.63 -2.57 6.76
CA GLY A 116 1.50 -1.97 7.77
C GLY A 116 1.23 -0.47 8.04
N THR A 117 0.34 0.15 7.26
CA THR A 117 -0.11 1.54 7.46
C THR A 117 -1.52 1.65 8.04
N THR A 118 -2.12 0.57 8.53
CA THR A 118 -3.51 0.55 9.01
C THR A 118 -3.76 1.53 10.14
N SER A 119 -2.86 1.63 11.13
CA SER A 119 -2.96 2.62 12.22
C SER A 119 -2.91 4.06 11.70
N ILE A 120 -2.03 4.33 10.74
CA ILE A 120 -1.92 5.63 10.08
C ILE A 120 -3.22 5.96 9.33
N ARG A 121 -3.78 4.98 8.60
CA ARG A 121 -5.04 5.14 7.89
C ARG A 121 -6.19 5.46 8.83
N ALA A 122 -6.27 4.74 9.97
CA ALA A 122 -7.27 4.97 11.01
C ALA A 122 -7.16 6.39 11.58
N PHE A 123 -5.95 6.87 11.86
CA PHE A 123 -5.70 8.23 12.34
C PHE A 123 -6.23 9.30 11.36
N PHE A 124 -6.10 9.07 10.07
CA PHE A 124 -6.63 9.97 9.03
C PHE A 124 -8.09 9.70 8.65
N GLY A 125 -8.80 8.85 9.39
CA GLY A 125 -10.23 8.59 9.24
C GLY A 125 -10.60 7.40 8.37
N PHE A 126 -9.64 6.58 7.93
CA PHE A 126 -9.89 5.36 7.18
C PHE A 126 -9.55 4.13 8.03
N ASN A 127 -10.43 3.81 9.00
CA ASN A 127 -10.23 2.73 9.97
C ASN A 127 -10.78 1.40 9.44
N GLU A 128 -9.96 0.65 8.72
CA GLU A 128 -10.33 -0.62 8.08
C GLU A 128 -10.74 -1.70 9.10
N PRO A 129 -10.05 -1.91 10.25
CA PRO A 129 -10.50 -2.84 11.28
C PRO A 129 -11.88 -2.52 11.83
N GLU A 130 -12.15 -1.26 12.14
CA GLU A 130 -13.46 -0.83 12.61
C GLU A 130 -14.56 -1.06 11.56
N MET A 131 -14.27 -0.72 10.29
CA MET A 131 -15.17 -0.99 9.17
C MET A 131 -15.47 -2.49 9.05
N PHE A 132 -14.46 -3.33 9.21
CA PHE A 132 -14.62 -4.78 9.13
C PHE A 132 -15.54 -5.29 10.24
N ILE A 133 -15.30 -4.93 11.49
CA ILE A 133 -16.14 -5.32 12.62
C ILE A 133 -17.58 -4.83 12.43
N LYS A 134 -17.76 -3.54 12.13
CA LYS A 134 -19.08 -2.95 11.96
C LYS A 134 -19.89 -3.61 10.85
N ASN A 135 -19.27 -3.89 9.69
CA ASN A 135 -20.01 -4.38 8.54
C ASN A 135 -20.15 -5.91 8.53
N TYR A 136 -19.05 -6.63 8.82
CA TYR A 136 -19.06 -8.08 8.69
C TYR A 136 -19.57 -8.82 9.93
N PHE A 137 -19.34 -8.29 11.14
CA PHE A 137 -19.83 -8.92 12.37
C PHE A 137 -21.11 -8.29 12.88
N LEU A 138 -21.19 -6.96 12.90
CA LEU A 138 -22.35 -6.27 13.46
C LEU A 138 -23.42 -5.91 12.43
N ASN A 139 -23.23 -6.29 11.17
CA ASN A 139 -24.14 -6.04 10.04
C ASN A 139 -24.57 -4.56 9.91
N ARG A 140 -23.69 -3.63 10.27
CA ARG A 140 -23.97 -2.18 10.20
C ARG A 140 -23.56 -1.60 8.86
N ASN A 141 -24.36 -0.66 8.34
CA ASN A 141 -23.99 0.12 7.16
C ASN A 141 -22.89 1.11 7.49
N ILE A 142 -21.96 1.27 6.54
CA ILE A 142 -20.84 2.20 6.64
C ILE A 142 -20.95 3.26 5.55
N LYS A 143 -20.85 4.52 5.96
CA LYS A 143 -20.71 5.65 5.05
C LYS A 143 -19.24 5.85 4.68
N ASN A 144 -18.99 6.42 3.51
CA ASN A 144 -17.62 6.81 3.12
C ASN A 144 -17.06 7.81 4.15
N PRO A 145 -15.93 7.50 4.79
CA PRO A 145 -15.37 8.39 5.79
C PRO A 145 -14.75 9.63 5.14
N LYS A 146 -14.70 10.71 5.91
CA LYS A 146 -13.94 11.91 5.52
C LYS A 146 -12.47 11.67 5.83
N ILE A 147 -11.68 11.41 4.78
CA ILE A 147 -10.24 11.21 4.91
C ILE A 147 -9.57 12.59 5.05
N LYS A 148 -8.82 12.76 6.15
CA LYS A 148 -8.03 13.97 6.41
C LYS A 148 -6.73 13.90 5.62
N LEU A 149 -6.23 15.06 5.17
CA LEU A 149 -4.90 15.17 4.57
C LEU A 149 -3.88 15.45 5.66
N GLY A 150 -2.64 15.03 5.44
CA GLY A 150 -1.56 15.28 6.37
C GLY A 150 -0.39 14.35 6.16
N ARG A 151 0.61 14.49 6.99
CA ARG A 151 1.84 13.71 6.96
C ARG A 151 2.12 13.10 8.33
N VAL A 152 2.61 11.88 8.34
CA VAL A 152 3.07 11.15 9.52
C VAL A 152 4.52 10.75 9.34
N PHE A 153 5.27 10.87 10.40
CA PHE A 153 6.62 10.35 10.54
C PHE A 153 6.61 9.23 11.57
N ARG A 154 7.22 8.10 11.24
CA ARG A 154 7.48 7.04 12.20
C ARG A 154 8.85 7.28 12.81
N TYR A 155 8.98 7.06 14.10
CA TYR A 155 10.26 7.13 14.81
C TYR A 155 10.43 5.89 15.68
N THR A 156 11.65 5.64 16.10
CA THR A 156 12.00 4.63 17.10
C THR A 156 12.38 5.33 18.39
N GLU A 157 12.00 4.74 19.49
CA GLU A 157 12.32 5.20 20.84
C GLU A 157 13.08 4.11 21.59
N GLU A 158 14.04 4.47 22.40
CA GLU A 158 14.79 3.56 23.24
C GLU A 158 14.10 3.43 24.60
N VAL A 159 13.98 2.19 25.09
CA VAL A 159 13.44 1.88 26.40
C VAL A 159 14.56 1.34 27.27
N TYR A 160 14.85 2.03 28.35
CA TYR A 160 15.87 1.63 29.32
C TYR A 160 15.21 0.88 30.47
N GLN A 161 15.64 -0.36 30.71
CA GLN A 161 15.21 -1.15 31.86
C GLN A 161 16.38 -1.24 32.84
N LYS A 162 16.19 -0.72 34.07
CA LYS A 162 17.11 -0.99 35.15
C LYS A 162 16.98 -2.45 35.60
N ARG A 163 18.11 -3.11 35.76
CA ARG A 163 18.18 -4.46 36.37
C ARG A 163 18.13 -4.37 37.87
#